data_17475d095e86cd8eafc363f24fca6048
#
_entry.id   17475d095e86cd8eafc363f24fca6048
#
_cell.length_a   1.000
_cell.length_b   1.000
_cell.length_c   1.000
_cell.angle_alpha   90.00
_cell.angle_beta   90.00
_cell.angle_gamma   90.00
#
_symmetry.space_group_name_H-M   'P 1'
#
loop_
_entity.id
_entity.type
_entity.pdbx_description
1 polymer ?
#
loop_
_entity_poly.entity_id
_entity_poly.type
_entity_poly.pdbx_seq_one_letter_code
_entity_poly.pdbx_strand_id
1 'polypeptide(L)'
;MVNYKNVKISEDARIAKQSVIIGDVTIGRDSCVLYYSVIRGDDAPIVIGEETNIQENCTIHVSRDLPVHIGNNVTIGHNAVIHSCTIGVL
;
A
#
# COMPACT_ATOMS: atom_id res chain seq x y z
N MET A 1 3.56 13.35 -11.87
CA MET A 1 3.21 13.51 -10.54
C MET A 1 1.76 13.40 -10.31
N VAL A 2 1.37 13.06 -9.23
CA VAL A 2 0.07 12.56 -9.05
C VAL A 2 -0.57 13.20 -7.85
N ASN A 3 -1.84 12.95 -7.67
CA ASN A 3 -2.58 13.51 -6.59
C ASN A 3 -2.23 12.82 -5.27
N TYR A 4 -1.67 13.57 -4.34
CA TYR A 4 -1.30 13.06 -3.02
C TYR A 4 -2.30 13.40 -1.93
N LYS A 5 -3.41 13.99 -2.28
CA LYS A 5 -4.31 14.57 -1.27
C LYS A 5 -4.84 13.58 -0.26
N ASN A 6 -5.03 12.35 -0.67
CA ASN A 6 -5.66 11.35 0.19
C ASN A 6 -4.68 10.31 0.76
N VAL A 7 -3.38 10.59 0.67
CA VAL A 7 -2.40 9.69 1.27
C VAL A 7 -2.39 9.92 2.78
N LYS A 8 -2.66 8.87 3.53
CA LYS A 8 -2.69 8.90 5.00
C LYS A 8 -1.76 7.83 5.52
N ILE A 9 -0.61 8.24 5.98
CA ILE A 9 0.43 7.34 6.47
C ILE A 9 0.60 7.58 7.97
N SER A 10 0.47 6.52 8.76
CA SER A 10 0.72 6.60 10.20
C SER A 10 2.14 7.10 10.44
N GLU A 11 2.34 7.96 11.44
CA GLU A 11 3.66 8.49 11.74
C GLU A 11 4.67 7.41 12.11
N ASP A 12 4.19 6.25 12.56
CA ASP A 12 5.04 5.12 12.92
C ASP A 12 5.33 4.20 11.73
N ALA A 13 4.73 4.43 10.58
CA ALA A 13 5.00 3.63 9.40
C ALA A 13 6.32 4.06 8.77
N ARG A 14 7.01 3.10 8.17
CA ARG A 14 8.30 3.37 7.53
C ARG A 14 8.18 3.20 6.03
N ILE A 15 8.48 4.27 5.33
CA ILE A 15 8.35 4.32 3.88
C ILE A 15 9.74 4.59 3.29
N ALA A 16 10.23 3.65 2.49
CA ALA A 16 11.53 3.81 1.84
C ALA A 16 11.50 4.99 0.87
N LYS A 17 12.61 5.71 0.78
CA LYS A 17 12.70 6.93 -0.04
C LYS A 17 12.34 6.70 -1.50
N GLN A 18 12.73 5.56 -2.05
CA GLN A 18 12.55 5.28 -3.46
C GLN A 18 11.20 4.63 -3.76
N SER A 19 10.33 4.47 -2.77
CA SER A 19 8.99 3.99 -3.02
C SER A 19 8.11 5.14 -3.51
N VAL A 20 7.02 4.79 -4.17
CA VAL A 20 6.06 5.76 -4.71
C VAL A 20 4.69 5.42 -4.15
N ILE A 21 4.06 6.41 -3.49
CA ILE A 21 2.73 6.23 -2.90
C ILE A 21 1.87 7.38 -3.36
N ILE A 22 0.80 7.06 -4.07
CA ILE A 22 -0.04 8.10 -4.68
C ILE A 22 -1.52 7.71 -4.61
N GLY A 23 -2.36 8.74 -4.56
CA GLY A 23 -3.80 8.57 -4.57
C GLY A 23 -4.37 8.34 -3.18
N ASP A 24 -5.48 7.60 -3.13
CA ASP A 24 -6.19 7.31 -1.89
C ASP A 24 -5.59 6.08 -1.23
N VAL A 25 -4.56 6.30 -0.42
CA VAL A 25 -3.80 5.23 0.23
C VAL A 25 -3.74 5.48 1.73
N THR A 26 -4.09 4.48 2.51
CA THR A 26 -3.97 4.52 3.97
C THR A 26 -3.02 3.42 4.42
N ILE A 27 -2.03 3.77 5.21
CA ILE A 27 -1.04 2.82 5.72
C ILE A 27 -1.03 2.91 7.24
N GLY A 28 -1.27 1.78 7.88
CA GLY A 28 -1.43 1.71 9.31
C GLY A 28 -0.12 1.72 10.09
N ARG A 29 -0.27 1.71 11.41
CA ARG A 29 0.81 1.81 12.37
C ARG A 29 1.82 0.67 12.19
N ASP A 30 3.09 1.01 12.28
CA ASP A 30 4.21 0.06 12.26
C ASP A 30 4.29 -0.79 11.00
N SER A 31 3.61 -0.38 9.94
CA SER A 31 3.75 -1.00 8.63
C SER A 31 4.96 -0.42 7.91
N CYS A 32 5.47 -1.13 6.93
CA CYS A 32 6.57 -0.62 6.13
C CYS A 32 6.38 -0.91 4.66
N VAL A 33 6.88 0.02 3.85
CA VAL A 33 6.93 -0.11 2.40
C VAL A 33 8.38 0.03 2.00
N LEU A 34 8.94 -1.00 1.40
CA LEU A 34 10.35 -1.04 1.11
C LEU A 34 10.66 -0.53 -0.30
N TYR A 35 11.93 -0.57 -0.66
CA TYR A 35 12.50 0.18 -1.78
C TYR A 35 11.86 -0.19 -3.13
N TYR A 36 11.58 0.82 -3.91
CA TYR A 36 11.08 0.70 -5.30
C TYR A 36 9.69 0.09 -5.43
N SER A 37 8.94 0.00 -4.34
CA SER A 37 7.54 -0.39 -4.42
C SER A 37 6.69 0.78 -4.88
N VAL A 38 5.62 0.47 -5.59
CA VAL A 38 4.67 1.47 -6.09
C VAL A 38 3.28 1.11 -5.59
N ILE A 39 2.67 2.05 -4.89
CA ILE A 39 1.31 1.90 -4.37
C ILE A 39 0.49 3.03 -4.96
N ARG A 40 -0.43 2.67 -5.84
CA ARG A 40 -1.17 3.66 -6.62
C ARG A 40 -2.68 3.45 -6.47
N GLY A 41 -3.29 4.25 -5.59
CA GLY A 41 -4.72 4.22 -5.31
C GLY A 41 -5.45 5.34 -6.04
N ASP A 42 -5.29 5.41 -7.35
CA ASP A 42 -5.84 6.51 -8.14
C ASP A 42 -7.29 6.28 -8.57
N ASP A 43 -7.71 5.03 -8.76
CA ASP A 43 -9.08 4.72 -9.21
C ASP A 43 -9.96 4.13 -8.11
N ALA A 44 -9.39 3.76 -6.98
CA ALA A 44 -10.10 3.23 -5.82
C ALA A 44 -9.15 3.25 -4.62
N PRO A 45 -9.67 3.15 -3.39
CA PRO A 45 -8.82 3.18 -2.20
C PRO A 45 -7.93 1.96 -2.06
N ILE A 46 -6.76 2.17 -1.46
CA ILE A 46 -5.90 1.11 -0.97
C ILE A 46 -5.77 1.30 0.54
N VAL A 47 -6.12 0.28 1.31
CA VAL A 47 -5.98 0.30 2.76
C VAL A 47 -5.02 -0.80 3.17
N ILE A 48 -3.94 -0.41 3.82
CA ILE A 48 -2.94 -1.33 4.36
C ILE A 48 -3.03 -1.22 5.88
N GLY A 49 -3.22 -2.34 6.53
CA GLY A 49 -3.41 -2.38 7.98
C GLY A 49 -2.13 -2.11 8.77
N GLU A 50 -2.12 -2.57 10.01
CA GLU A 50 -1.01 -2.36 10.92
C GLU A 50 -0.01 -3.50 10.85
N GLU A 51 1.26 -3.21 11.13
CA GLU A 51 2.32 -4.22 11.20
C GLU A 51 2.39 -5.09 9.95
N THR A 52 2.09 -4.48 8.81
CA THR A 52 2.11 -5.12 7.50
C THR A 52 3.35 -4.66 6.75
N ASN A 53 3.98 -5.60 6.06
CA ASN A 53 5.27 -5.40 5.43
C ASN A 53 5.14 -5.59 3.93
N ILE A 54 5.35 -4.52 3.17
CA ILE A 54 5.37 -4.57 1.71
C ILE A 54 6.84 -4.55 1.30
N GLN A 55 7.34 -5.67 0.81
CA GLN A 55 8.74 -5.81 0.48
C GLN A 55 9.08 -5.15 -0.85
N GLU A 56 10.35 -5.26 -1.26
CA GLU A 56 10.89 -4.49 -2.39
C GLU A 56 10.22 -4.85 -3.71
N ASN A 57 10.13 -3.86 -4.58
CA ASN A 57 9.68 -4.03 -5.96
C ASN A 57 8.24 -4.55 -6.11
N CYS A 58 7.39 -4.26 -5.15
CA CYS A 58 5.98 -4.63 -5.25
C CYS A 58 5.22 -3.55 -5.98
N THR A 59 4.15 -3.96 -6.67
CA THR A 59 3.21 -3.04 -7.29
C THR A 59 1.83 -3.32 -6.74
N ILE A 60 1.21 -2.30 -6.14
CA ILE A 60 -0.16 -2.41 -5.63
C ILE A 60 -0.99 -1.38 -6.36
N HIS A 61 -2.01 -1.84 -7.05
CA HIS A 61 -2.84 -0.99 -7.88
C HIS A 61 -4.30 -1.43 -7.82
N VAL A 62 -5.17 -0.61 -8.36
CA VAL A 62 -6.61 -0.80 -8.32
C VAL A 62 -7.21 -0.55 -9.69
N SER A 63 -8.31 -1.24 -9.98
CA SER A 63 -9.20 -0.89 -11.06
C SER A 63 -10.30 0.02 -10.52
N ARG A 64 -11.01 0.71 -11.38
CA ARG A 64 -12.07 1.63 -10.98
C ARG A 64 -13.06 0.94 -10.04
N ASP A 65 -13.31 1.57 -8.89
CA ASP A 65 -14.27 1.13 -7.89
C ASP A 65 -13.99 -0.26 -7.29
N LEU A 66 -12.79 -0.79 -7.49
CA LEU A 66 -12.39 -2.08 -6.94
C LEU A 66 -11.15 -1.89 -6.05
N PRO A 67 -11.34 -1.70 -4.75
CA PRO A 67 -10.24 -1.36 -3.85
C PRO A 67 -9.30 -2.53 -3.57
N VAL A 68 -8.17 -2.21 -2.94
CA VAL A 68 -7.29 -3.18 -2.30
C VAL A 68 -7.42 -3.01 -0.80
N HIS A 69 -7.54 -4.12 -0.11
CA HIS A 69 -7.53 -4.13 1.35
C HIS A 69 -6.55 -5.19 1.83
N ILE A 70 -5.51 -4.76 2.50
CA ILE A 70 -4.52 -5.64 3.08
C ILE A 70 -4.65 -5.51 4.61
N GLY A 71 -4.83 -6.65 5.27
CA GLY A 71 -5.07 -6.67 6.71
C GLY A 71 -3.84 -6.39 7.54
N ASN A 72 -3.91 -6.74 8.82
CA ASN A 72 -2.82 -6.56 9.76
C ASN A 72 -1.87 -7.76 9.73
N ASN A 73 -0.60 -7.52 10.05
CA ASN A 73 0.41 -8.58 10.18
C ASN A 73 0.57 -9.41 8.90
N VAL A 74 0.46 -8.76 7.76
CA VAL A 74 0.61 -9.40 6.45
C VAL A 74 2.00 -9.08 5.90
N THR A 75 2.64 -10.05 5.28
CA THR A 75 3.88 -9.83 4.53
C THR A 75 3.61 -10.06 3.05
N ILE A 76 3.85 -9.04 2.26
CA ILE A 76 3.79 -9.12 0.80
C ILE A 76 5.24 -9.28 0.32
N GLY A 77 5.56 -10.42 -0.24
CA GLY A 77 6.92 -10.74 -0.64
C GLY A 77 7.40 -9.94 -1.84
N HIS A 78 8.69 -10.03 -2.11
CA HIS A 78 9.34 -9.25 -3.17
C HIS A 78 8.70 -9.49 -4.54
N ASN A 79 8.64 -8.45 -5.34
CA ASN A 79 8.16 -8.50 -6.73
C ASN A 79 6.71 -8.96 -6.87
N ALA A 80 5.91 -8.83 -5.82
CA ALA A 80 4.49 -9.19 -5.90
C ALA A 80 3.70 -8.12 -6.63
N VAL A 81 2.66 -8.55 -7.31
CA VAL A 81 1.69 -7.65 -7.93
C VAL A 81 0.35 -7.91 -7.26
N ILE A 82 -0.19 -6.87 -6.66
CA ILE A 82 -1.48 -6.92 -5.95
C ILE A 82 -2.42 -5.98 -6.69
N HIS A 83 -3.53 -6.48 -7.14
CA HIS A 83 -4.47 -5.68 -7.90
C HIS A 83 -5.90 -5.98 -7.46
N SER A 84 -6.59 -4.96 -6.93
CA SER A 84 -8.02 -4.99 -6.59
C SER A 84 -8.45 -6.27 -5.89
N CYS A 85 -7.88 -6.53 -4.71
CA CYS A 85 -8.20 -7.73 -3.94
C CYS A 85 -8.09 -7.47 -2.44
N THR A 86 -8.51 -8.45 -1.67
CA THR A 86 -8.40 -8.42 -0.21
C THR A 86 -7.44 -9.51 0.22
N ILE A 87 -6.47 -9.16 1.06
CA ILE A 87 -5.45 -10.08 1.54
C ILE A 87 -5.42 -10.03 3.06
N GLY A 88 -5.34 -11.20 3.67
CA GLY A 88 -5.23 -11.32 5.11
C GLY A 88 -6.59 -11.32 5.80
N VAL A 89 -6.54 -11.30 7.11
CA VAL A 89 -7.74 -11.29 7.96
C VAL A 89 -8.07 -9.84 8.28
N LEU A 90 -9.31 -9.47 8.04
CA LEU A 90 -9.79 -8.11 8.30
C LEU A 90 -10.37 -7.95 9.69
#